data_08d25538d4bdf8e97533944aa8c9f188
#
_entry.id   08d25538d4bdf8e97533944aa8c9f188
#
_cell.length_a   1.000
_cell.length_b   1.000
_cell.length_c   1.000
_cell.angle_alpha   90.00
_cell.angle_beta   90.00
_cell.angle_gamma   90.00
#
_symmetry.space_group_name_H-M   'P 1'
#
loop_
_entity.id
_entity.type
_entity.pdbx_description
1 polymer ?
#
loop_
_entity_poly.entity_id
_entity_poly.type
_entity_poly.pdbx_seq_one_letter_code
_entity_poly.pdbx_strand_id
1 'polypeptide(L)'
;MPTIIAGTAGPSIVGDGAQPALRMGKTGEAIVTELHGKYFEQSYRGALFVATQPAAVLLSTSGVAAASFVIANPVGSGKIVSLDRFAMVLATFPTTPVAGAYVLAINNNPLAAVVTGTPVVPTPGMIGSAAQSVAKVFSSATLPAVPTIHRVVATKGLGASTTLAFFGPLLIEFDGTCLLLPGTSLALQQVVADATNATAIATMVWEELPL
;
A
#
# COMPACT_ATOMS: atom_id res chain seq x y z
N MET A 1 33.87 -29.16 11.81
CA MET A 1 32.46 -29.60 11.91
C MET A 1 31.71 -28.52 12.68
N PRO A 2 30.66 -27.95 12.13
CA PRO A 2 29.83 -27.03 12.92
C PRO A 2 29.09 -27.82 13.99
N THR A 3 29.23 -27.43 15.24
CA THR A 3 28.50 -28.03 16.35
C THR A 3 27.11 -27.40 16.42
N ILE A 4 26.07 -28.16 16.11
CA ILE A 4 24.70 -27.71 16.26
C ILE A 4 24.28 -27.96 17.71
N ILE A 5 24.08 -26.89 18.47
CA ILE A 5 23.58 -27.00 19.85
C ILE A 5 22.05 -27.09 19.77
N ALA A 6 21.48 -28.20 20.26
CA ALA A 6 20.05 -28.37 20.36
C ALA A 6 19.50 -27.33 21.36
N GLY A 7 18.70 -26.40 20.89
CA GLY A 7 18.03 -25.41 21.70
C GLY A 7 16.84 -25.98 22.47
N THR A 8 16.51 -25.39 23.60
CA THR A 8 15.36 -25.71 24.45
C THR A 8 14.03 -25.51 23.67
N ALA A 9 13.08 -26.43 23.86
CA ALA A 9 11.74 -26.31 23.31
C ALA A 9 10.97 -25.17 24.02
N GLY A 10 10.77 -24.06 23.32
CA GLY A 10 10.01 -22.90 23.82
C GLY A 10 10.20 -21.69 22.93
N PRO A 11 9.29 -20.72 22.93
CA PRO A 11 9.54 -19.46 22.24
C PRO A 11 10.69 -18.74 22.94
N SER A 12 11.78 -18.49 22.26
CA SER A 12 12.84 -17.59 22.75
C SER A 12 12.72 -16.25 22.04
N ILE A 13 12.54 -15.21 22.83
CA ILE A 13 12.66 -13.83 22.31
C ILE A 13 14.16 -13.57 22.19
N VAL A 14 14.62 -13.41 20.97
CA VAL A 14 16.03 -13.13 20.67
C VAL A 14 16.12 -11.66 20.27
N GLY A 15 17.03 -10.91 20.89
CA GLY A 15 17.29 -9.52 20.52
C GLY A 15 17.85 -9.39 19.09
N ASP A 16 17.60 -8.23 18.45
CA ASP A 16 18.15 -7.95 17.13
C ASP A 16 19.67 -8.13 17.11
N GLY A 17 20.16 -8.87 16.12
CA GLY A 17 21.59 -9.18 15.96
C GLY A 17 22.08 -10.40 16.74
N ALA A 18 21.26 -11.02 17.59
CA ALA A 18 21.64 -12.28 18.23
C ALA A 18 21.46 -13.45 17.25
N GLN A 19 22.35 -14.45 17.36
CA GLN A 19 22.26 -15.68 16.56
C GLN A 19 21.58 -16.78 17.41
N PRO A 20 20.26 -16.98 17.24
CA PRO A 20 19.57 -18.08 17.94
C PRO A 20 19.99 -19.42 17.38
N ALA A 21 20.03 -20.43 18.24
CA ALA A 21 20.19 -21.81 17.80
C ALA A 21 18.96 -22.25 16.99
N LEU A 22 19.18 -22.87 15.83
CA LEU A 22 18.12 -23.49 15.03
C LEU A 22 17.43 -24.59 15.85
N ARG A 23 16.11 -24.59 15.86
CA ARG A 23 15.34 -25.71 16.45
C ARG A 23 15.43 -26.90 15.50
N MET A 24 15.79 -28.04 16.05
CA MET A 24 15.85 -29.30 15.31
C MET A 24 14.83 -30.28 15.88
N GLY A 25 14.17 -31.01 15.00
CA GLY A 25 13.33 -32.15 15.39
C GLY A 25 14.16 -33.34 15.84
N LYS A 26 13.50 -34.39 16.34
CA LYS A 26 14.16 -35.62 16.82
C LYS A 26 14.93 -36.38 15.73
N THR A 27 14.57 -36.15 14.46
CA THR A 27 15.17 -36.77 13.29
C THR A 27 16.21 -35.89 12.59
N GLY A 28 16.52 -34.70 13.19
CA GLY A 28 17.55 -33.81 12.68
C GLY A 28 17.05 -32.81 11.65
N GLU A 29 15.76 -32.77 11.39
CA GLU A 29 15.14 -31.79 10.50
C GLU A 29 15.10 -30.39 11.16
N ALA A 30 15.32 -29.33 10.39
CA ALA A 30 15.10 -27.97 10.85
C ALA A 30 13.58 -27.71 11.00
N ILE A 31 13.15 -27.34 12.19
CA ILE A 31 11.76 -26.97 12.43
C ILE A 31 11.60 -25.51 12.07
N VAL A 32 10.93 -25.25 10.94
CA VAL A 32 10.49 -23.92 10.50
C VAL A 32 8.98 -23.90 10.62
N THR A 33 8.46 -23.18 11.58
CA THR A 33 7.01 -23.00 11.75
C THR A 33 6.66 -21.54 11.63
N GLU A 34 5.68 -21.21 10.80
CA GLU A 34 5.01 -19.90 10.85
C GLU A 34 4.11 -19.88 12.08
N LEU A 35 4.62 -19.40 13.21
CA LEU A 35 3.85 -19.26 14.44
C LEU A 35 2.84 -18.11 14.38
N HIS A 36 2.99 -17.22 13.39
CA HIS A 36 2.24 -15.99 13.26
C HIS A 36 1.82 -15.76 11.81
N GLY A 37 0.86 -14.87 11.58
CA GLY A 37 0.43 -14.48 10.24
C GLY A 37 1.55 -13.79 9.43
N LYS A 38 1.42 -13.79 8.10
CA LYS A 38 2.39 -13.31 7.09
C LYS A 38 3.07 -11.96 7.46
N TYR A 39 2.36 -11.03 8.06
CA TYR A 39 2.85 -9.67 8.37
C TYR A 39 3.09 -9.42 9.85
N PHE A 40 3.11 -10.46 10.66
CA PHE A 40 3.26 -10.30 12.12
C PHE A 40 4.58 -9.61 12.48
N GLU A 41 5.68 -10.09 11.91
CA GLU A 41 7.02 -9.60 12.24
C GLU A 41 7.18 -8.13 11.85
N GLN A 42 6.73 -7.76 10.65
CA GLN A 42 6.78 -6.39 10.13
C GLN A 42 5.92 -5.46 10.99
N SER A 43 4.74 -5.92 11.41
CA SER A 43 3.89 -5.16 12.32
C SER A 43 4.53 -4.98 13.69
N TYR A 44 5.11 -6.06 14.23
CA TYR A 44 5.78 -6.05 15.53
C TYR A 44 7.01 -5.13 15.55
N ARG A 45 7.79 -5.10 14.47
CA ARG A 45 8.93 -4.19 14.30
C ARG A 45 8.54 -2.75 13.99
N GLY A 46 7.25 -2.46 13.84
CA GLY A 46 6.76 -1.12 13.50
C GLY A 46 7.11 -0.67 12.08
N ALA A 47 7.36 -1.62 11.17
CA ALA A 47 7.68 -1.36 9.77
C ALA A 47 6.45 -1.38 8.86
N LEU A 48 5.32 -1.95 9.29
CA LEU A 48 4.07 -2.02 8.54
C LEU A 48 3.16 -0.84 8.87
N PHE A 49 2.63 -0.19 7.84
CA PHE A 49 1.74 0.95 7.96
C PHE A 49 0.50 0.79 7.08
N VAL A 50 -0.56 1.45 7.49
CA VAL A 50 -1.85 1.50 6.79
C VAL A 50 -2.31 2.95 6.71
N ALA A 51 -2.85 3.35 5.57
CA ALA A 51 -3.56 4.62 5.45
C ALA A 51 -4.85 4.43 4.66
N THR A 52 -5.94 4.98 5.19
CA THR A 52 -7.26 4.97 4.56
C THR A 52 -7.76 6.39 4.42
N GLN A 53 -8.35 6.71 3.28
CA GLN A 53 -9.01 7.99 3.09
C GLN A 53 -10.11 8.18 4.14
N PRO A 54 -10.13 9.33 4.84
CA PRO A 54 -11.14 9.57 5.88
C PRO A 54 -12.53 9.85 5.32
N ALA A 55 -12.62 10.21 4.05
CA ALA A 55 -13.87 10.50 3.34
C ALA A 55 -13.77 10.08 1.86
N ALA A 56 -14.92 9.89 1.24
CA ALA A 56 -15.01 9.62 -0.18
C ALA A 56 -14.54 10.84 -1.00
N VAL A 57 -13.68 10.60 -1.97
CA VAL A 57 -13.06 11.63 -2.81
C VAL A 57 -13.35 11.36 -4.28
N LEU A 58 -13.52 12.43 -5.05
CA LEU A 58 -13.67 12.36 -6.50
C LEU A 58 -12.49 11.66 -7.16
N LEU A 59 -12.78 10.79 -8.12
CA LEU A 59 -11.75 10.10 -8.87
C LEU A 59 -11.15 11.03 -9.92
N SER A 60 -9.85 11.31 -9.79
CA SER A 60 -9.08 12.09 -10.74
C SER A 60 -8.83 11.30 -12.03
N THR A 61 -8.89 11.99 -13.17
CA THR A 61 -8.64 11.36 -14.46
C THR A 61 -7.13 11.23 -14.74
N SER A 62 -6.72 10.15 -15.39
CA SER A 62 -5.35 10.00 -15.89
C SER A 62 -5.02 11.05 -16.96
N GLY A 63 -3.74 11.38 -17.11
CA GLY A 63 -3.30 12.43 -18.02
C GLY A 63 -3.31 13.83 -17.44
N VAL A 64 -3.68 13.99 -16.15
CA VAL A 64 -3.54 15.24 -15.39
C VAL A 64 -2.69 15.04 -14.15
N ALA A 65 -2.04 16.11 -13.70
CA ALA A 65 -1.21 16.09 -12.49
C ALA A 65 -2.06 16.18 -11.22
N ALA A 66 -3.03 15.27 -11.09
CA ALA A 66 -3.93 15.16 -9.94
C ALA A 66 -4.19 13.70 -9.60
N ALA A 67 -4.44 13.42 -8.34
CA ALA A 67 -4.76 12.08 -7.86
C ALA A 67 -5.83 12.11 -6.78
N SER A 68 -6.68 11.10 -6.77
CA SER A 68 -7.71 10.93 -5.73
C SER A 68 -7.10 10.49 -4.42
N PHE A 69 -6.11 9.60 -4.50
CA PHE A 69 -5.35 9.07 -3.38
C PHE A 69 -3.92 8.77 -3.83
N VAL A 70 -2.95 9.16 -3.05
CA VAL A 70 -1.54 9.00 -3.40
C VAL A 70 -0.71 8.66 -2.17
N ILE A 71 0.23 7.74 -2.35
CA ILE A 71 1.34 7.51 -1.43
C ILE A 71 2.63 8.02 -2.09
N ALA A 72 3.40 8.79 -1.38
CA ALA A 72 4.67 9.34 -1.83
C ALA A 72 5.78 8.96 -0.84
N ASN A 73 6.89 8.50 -1.38
CA ASN A 73 8.12 8.31 -0.61
C ASN A 73 8.98 9.57 -0.78
N PRO A 74 9.15 10.41 0.25
CA PRO A 74 9.87 11.67 0.12
C PRO A 74 11.34 11.47 -0.27
N VAL A 75 11.90 12.45 -0.98
CA VAL A 75 13.34 12.51 -1.22
C VAL A 75 14.08 12.54 0.13
N GLY A 76 15.12 11.72 0.26
CA GLY A 76 15.92 11.66 1.48
C GLY A 76 15.27 10.89 2.64
N SER A 77 14.20 10.14 2.40
CA SER A 77 13.56 9.30 3.44
C SER A 77 14.47 8.22 4.01
N GLY A 78 15.51 7.80 3.26
CA GLY A 78 16.41 6.70 3.65
C GLY A 78 15.75 5.33 3.67
N LYS A 79 14.53 5.21 3.12
CA LYS A 79 13.76 3.96 3.12
C LYS A 79 13.16 3.66 1.75
N ILE A 80 12.94 2.38 1.51
CA ILE A 80 12.09 1.89 0.42
C ILE A 80 10.71 1.66 0.99
N VAL A 81 9.68 2.12 0.29
CA VAL A 81 8.28 1.82 0.60
C VAL A 81 7.85 0.65 -0.29
N SER A 82 7.67 -0.51 0.32
CA SER A 82 7.18 -1.73 -0.35
C SER A 82 5.67 -1.78 -0.19
N LEU A 83 4.93 -1.63 -1.28
CA LEU A 83 3.48 -1.76 -1.24
C LEU A 83 3.08 -3.22 -1.13
N ASP A 84 2.25 -3.51 -0.16
CA ASP A 84 1.71 -4.83 0.09
C ASP A 84 0.32 -4.98 -0.50
N ARG A 85 -0.57 -4.04 -0.19
CA ARG A 85 -1.97 -4.14 -0.56
C ARG A 85 -2.57 -2.77 -0.90
N PHE A 86 -3.43 -2.77 -1.89
CA PHE A 86 -4.33 -1.67 -2.22
C PHE A 86 -5.76 -2.18 -2.21
N ALA A 87 -6.65 -1.45 -1.55
CA ALA A 87 -8.08 -1.69 -1.58
C ALA A 87 -8.84 -0.41 -1.94
N MET A 88 -9.93 -0.55 -2.66
CA MET A 88 -10.80 0.57 -3.02
C MET A 88 -12.26 0.12 -3.03
N VAL A 89 -13.13 1.01 -2.58
CA VAL A 89 -14.58 0.89 -2.72
C VAL A 89 -15.15 2.16 -3.33
N LEU A 90 -16.12 2.03 -4.23
CA LEU A 90 -16.89 3.17 -4.71
C LEU A 90 -17.93 3.56 -3.67
N ALA A 91 -17.90 4.82 -3.23
CA ALA A 91 -18.86 5.37 -2.29
C ALA A 91 -20.09 5.96 -2.98
N THR A 92 -19.89 6.53 -4.18
CA THR A 92 -20.99 6.95 -5.05
C THR A 92 -20.73 6.46 -6.46
N PHE A 93 -21.80 6.11 -7.15
CA PHE A 93 -21.78 5.69 -8.56
C PHE A 93 -22.16 6.85 -9.46
N PRO A 94 -21.56 6.97 -10.65
CA PRO A 94 -21.97 7.96 -11.62
C PRO A 94 -23.39 7.65 -12.12
N THR A 95 -24.21 8.66 -12.29
CA THR A 95 -25.57 8.50 -12.89
C THR A 95 -25.49 8.14 -14.36
N THR A 96 -24.40 8.50 -15.03
CA THR A 96 -24.11 8.14 -16.42
C THR A 96 -22.72 7.48 -16.45
N PRO A 97 -22.65 6.16 -16.32
CA PRO A 97 -21.37 5.46 -16.32
C PRO A 97 -20.72 5.52 -17.69
N VAL A 98 -19.41 5.74 -17.71
CA VAL A 98 -18.57 5.70 -18.91
C VAL A 98 -17.63 4.51 -18.81
N ALA A 99 -17.49 3.78 -19.93
CA ALA A 99 -16.51 2.69 -19.98
C ALA A 99 -15.09 3.21 -19.75
N GLY A 100 -14.30 2.49 -18.99
CA GLY A 100 -12.95 2.89 -18.68
C GLY A 100 -12.27 1.93 -17.71
N ALA A 101 -11.25 2.40 -17.05
CA ALA A 101 -10.52 1.62 -16.04
C ALA A 101 -10.10 2.49 -14.85
N TYR A 102 -10.01 1.87 -13.69
CA TYR A 102 -9.28 2.39 -12.55
C TYR A 102 -7.84 1.95 -12.65
N VAL A 103 -6.92 2.85 -12.39
CA VAL A 103 -5.49 2.62 -12.59
C VAL A 103 -4.69 3.12 -11.41
N LEU A 104 -3.56 2.48 -11.18
CA LEU A 104 -2.49 3.00 -10.37
C LEU A 104 -1.42 3.58 -11.30
N ALA A 105 -1.05 4.82 -11.06
CA ALA A 105 -0.11 5.57 -11.87
C ALA A 105 1.08 6.04 -11.01
N ILE A 106 2.27 6.02 -11.59
CA ILE A 106 3.52 6.35 -10.91
C ILE A 106 4.07 7.69 -11.37
N ASN A 107 4.74 8.37 -10.47
CA ASN A 107 5.56 9.52 -10.77
C ASN A 107 7.00 9.24 -10.32
N ASN A 108 7.90 9.21 -11.29
CA ASN A 108 9.33 8.92 -11.13
C ASN A 108 10.16 10.21 -11.25
N ASN A 109 9.74 11.29 -10.65
CA ASN A 109 10.56 12.50 -10.65
C ASN A 109 11.29 12.64 -9.31
N PRO A 110 12.51 12.08 -9.16
CA PRO A 110 13.23 12.07 -7.89
C PRO A 110 13.75 13.44 -7.46
N LEU A 111 13.70 14.44 -8.35
CA LEU A 111 14.49 15.66 -8.15
C LEU A 111 13.77 16.84 -7.52
N ALA A 112 12.45 16.86 -7.41
CA ALA A 112 11.82 18.09 -6.94
C ALA A 112 10.40 17.96 -6.41
N ALA A 113 9.84 16.79 -6.39
CA ALA A 113 8.42 16.75 -6.48
C ALA A 113 7.75 16.52 -5.13
N VAL A 114 7.34 17.58 -4.55
CA VAL A 114 6.46 17.54 -3.39
C VAL A 114 5.04 17.29 -3.90
N VAL A 115 4.48 16.13 -3.53
CA VAL A 115 3.04 15.90 -3.62
C VAL A 115 2.37 16.77 -2.57
N THR A 116 1.35 17.51 -2.97
CA THR A 116 0.53 18.33 -2.07
C THR A 116 -0.91 17.86 -2.11
N GLY A 117 -1.66 18.07 -1.03
CA GLY A 117 -3.06 17.65 -0.94
C GLY A 117 -3.54 17.64 0.51
N THR A 118 -4.69 17.04 0.74
CA THR A 118 -5.19 16.81 2.10
C THR A 118 -4.44 15.65 2.73
N PRO A 119 -3.64 15.88 3.78
CA PRO A 119 -2.86 14.82 4.41
C PRO A 119 -3.74 13.72 4.99
N VAL A 120 -3.34 12.47 4.79
CA VAL A 120 -3.91 11.31 5.45
C VAL A 120 -2.84 10.74 6.36
N VAL A 121 -3.15 10.59 7.64
CA VAL A 121 -2.17 10.14 8.64
C VAL A 121 -2.01 8.61 8.53
N PRO A 122 -0.80 8.11 8.22
CA PRO A 122 -0.52 6.68 8.30
C PRO A 122 -0.61 6.17 9.74
N THR A 123 -1.18 5.00 9.91
CA THR A 123 -1.23 4.29 11.20
C THR A 123 -0.36 3.05 11.16
N PRO A 124 0.41 2.77 12.23
CA PRO A 124 1.21 1.54 12.29
C PRO A 124 0.30 0.31 12.33
N GLY A 125 0.76 -0.80 11.73
CA GLY A 125 0.04 -2.08 11.75
C GLY A 125 -0.15 -2.62 13.17
N MET A 126 0.80 -2.35 14.08
CA MET A 126 0.63 -2.60 15.51
C MET A 126 -0.08 -1.39 16.15
N ILE A 127 -1.38 -1.53 16.40
CA ILE A 127 -2.20 -0.47 17.00
C ILE A 127 -1.66 -0.11 18.39
N GLY A 128 -1.49 1.19 18.63
CA GLY A 128 -0.90 1.71 19.88
C GLY A 128 0.64 1.85 19.84
N SER A 129 1.29 1.45 18.76
CA SER A 129 2.71 1.71 18.54
C SER A 129 2.97 3.20 18.30
N ALA A 130 4.14 3.68 18.77
CA ALA A 130 4.63 5.03 18.50
C ALA A 130 5.39 5.14 17.16
N ALA A 131 5.45 4.06 16.36
CA ALA A 131 6.14 4.06 15.07
C ALA A 131 5.54 5.10 14.12
N GLN A 132 6.40 5.83 13.42
CA GLN A 132 6.03 6.88 12.47
C GLN A 132 6.48 6.48 11.07
N SER A 133 5.56 6.59 10.11
CA SER A 133 5.86 6.39 8.70
C SER A 133 6.68 7.55 8.13
N VAL A 134 7.65 7.24 7.28
CA VAL A 134 8.33 8.25 6.44
C VAL A 134 7.51 8.57 5.20
N ALA A 135 6.72 7.61 4.69
CA ALA A 135 5.84 7.83 3.56
C ALA A 135 4.77 8.87 3.90
N LYS A 136 4.43 9.69 2.91
CA LYS A 136 3.38 10.70 3.00
C LYS A 136 2.19 10.24 2.16
N VAL A 137 1.01 10.33 2.74
CA VAL A 137 -0.23 9.95 2.07
C VAL A 137 -1.15 11.16 1.97
N PHE A 138 -1.76 11.35 0.81
CA PHE A 138 -2.66 12.45 0.58
C PHE A 138 -3.92 11.98 -0.15
N SER A 139 -5.03 12.63 0.14
CA SER A 139 -6.24 12.59 -0.67
C SER A 139 -6.44 13.92 -1.41
N SER A 140 -7.14 13.89 -2.55
CA SER A 140 -7.32 15.05 -3.43
C SER A 140 -5.98 15.75 -3.72
N ALA A 141 -5.00 15.00 -4.20
CA ALA A 141 -3.63 15.44 -4.31
C ALA A 141 -3.33 16.11 -5.66
N THR A 142 -2.44 17.10 -5.62
CA THR A 142 -1.73 17.62 -6.79
C THR A 142 -0.37 16.95 -6.88
N LEU A 143 -0.08 16.40 -8.05
CA LEU A 143 1.18 15.73 -8.34
C LEU A 143 2.16 16.70 -9.01
N PRO A 144 3.46 16.48 -8.88
CA PRO A 144 4.48 17.35 -9.48
C PRO A 144 4.52 17.28 -11.01
N ALA A 145 4.08 16.19 -11.58
CA ALA A 145 3.95 15.97 -13.01
C ALA A 145 2.80 15.01 -13.31
N VAL A 146 2.42 14.92 -14.57
CA VAL A 146 1.45 13.93 -15.04
C VAL A 146 2.04 12.53 -14.82
N PRO A 147 1.37 11.66 -14.05
CA PRO A 147 1.89 10.33 -13.77
C PRO A 147 1.70 9.40 -14.96
N THR A 148 2.54 8.37 -15.01
CA THR A 148 2.44 7.30 -16.01
C THR A 148 1.65 6.12 -15.43
N ILE A 149 0.72 5.56 -16.18
CA ILE A 149 -0.04 4.38 -15.77
C ILE A 149 0.93 3.22 -15.54
N HIS A 150 0.89 2.65 -14.35
CA HIS A 150 1.70 1.50 -13.96
C HIS A 150 0.90 0.21 -13.99
N ARG A 151 -0.34 0.23 -13.47
CA ARG A 151 -1.16 -0.98 -13.32
C ARG A 151 -2.65 -0.64 -13.45
N VAL A 152 -3.38 -1.50 -14.16
CA VAL A 152 -4.83 -1.46 -14.17
C VAL A 152 -5.34 -2.17 -12.90
N VAL A 153 -6.24 -1.52 -12.20
CA VAL A 153 -6.88 -2.04 -10.98
C VAL A 153 -8.12 -2.85 -11.33
N ALA A 154 -9.00 -2.23 -12.13
CA ALA A 154 -10.24 -2.84 -12.59
C ALA A 154 -10.81 -2.08 -13.78
N THR A 155 -11.65 -2.73 -14.54
CA THR A 155 -12.48 -2.10 -15.57
C THR A 155 -13.70 -1.45 -14.94
N LYS A 156 -14.09 -0.29 -15.46
CA LYS A 156 -15.40 0.33 -15.20
C LYS A 156 -16.38 -0.32 -16.13
N GLY A 157 -17.37 -1.02 -15.59
CA GLY A 157 -18.43 -1.65 -16.39
C GLY A 157 -19.38 -0.63 -17.02
N LEU A 158 -19.87 -0.94 -18.22
CA LEU A 158 -21.03 -0.30 -18.83
C LEU A 158 -22.29 -0.91 -18.19
N GLY A 159 -22.80 -0.32 -17.15
CA GLY A 159 -24.08 -0.69 -16.59
C GLY A 159 -24.95 0.55 -16.47
N ALA A 160 -25.78 0.83 -17.45
CA ALA A 160 -26.92 1.72 -17.25
C ALA A 160 -27.92 1.01 -16.32
N SER A 161 -27.52 0.80 -15.09
CA SER A 161 -28.38 0.22 -14.07
C SER A 161 -28.61 1.27 -13.00
N THR A 162 -29.83 1.74 -12.90
CA THR A 162 -30.36 2.45 -11.74
C THR A 162 -30.48 1.53 -10.52
N THR A 163 -30.16 0.24 -10.68
CA THR A 163 -30.13 -0.74 -9.61
C THR A 163 -28.72 -0.75 -9.03
N LEU A 164 -28.59 -0.57 -7.74
CA LEU A 164 -27.34 -0.68 -6.98
C LEU A 164 -26.69 -2.06 -7.25
N ALA A 165 -25.81 -2.13 -8.23
CA ALA A 165 -24.94 -3.28 -8.37
C ALA A 165 -23.90 -3.18 -7.24
N PHE A 166 -23.97 -4.08 -6.28
CA PHE A 166 -23.00 -4.19 -5.21
C PHE A 166 -21.67 -4.66 -5.81
N PHE A 167 -20.79 -3.73 -6.10
CA PHE A 167 -19.41 -4.07 -6.39
C PHE A 167 -18.68 -4.21 -5.04
N GLY A 168 -18.25 -5.41 -4.74
CA GLY A 168 -17.38 -5.65 -3.59
C GLY A 168 -16.10 -4.81 -3.66
N PRO A 169 -15.32 -4.72 -2.58
CA PRO A 169 -14.08 -4.00 -2.58
C PRO A 169 -13.13 -4.55 -3.66
N LEU A 170 -12.56 -3.65 -4.44
CA LEU A 170 -11.45 -3.99 -5.33
C LEU A 170 -10.20 -4.14 -4.48
N LEU A 171 -9.59 -5.31 -4.52
CA LEU A 171 -8.40 -5.64 -3.76
C LEU A 171 -7.28 -6.03 -4.70
N ILE A 172 -6.09 -5.46 -4.51
CA ILE A 172 -4.86 -5.84 -5.19
C ILE A 172 -3.82 -6.15 -4.12
N GLU A 173 -3.19 -7.31 -4.26
CA GLU A 173 -1.97 -7.66 -3.57
C GLU A 173 -0.78 -7.45 -4.51
N PHE A 174 0.29 -6.85 -4.00
CA PHE A 174 1.46 -6.52 -4.81
C PHE A 174 2.55 -7.57 -4.73
N ASP A 175 2.59 -8.35 -3.66
CA ASP A 175 3.56 -9.44 -3.46
C ASP A 175 5.01 -9.04 -3.79
N GLY A 176 5.44 -7.88 -3.30
CA GLY A 176 6.79 -7.35 -3.51
C GLY A 176 7.06 -6.79 -4.92
N THR A 177 6.05 -6.68 -5.79
CA THR A 177 6.22 -6.19 -7.17
C THR A 177 6.11 -4.67 -7.31
N CYS A 178 5.86 -3.93 -6.23
CA CYS A 178 5.73 -2.47 -6.26
C CYS A 178 6.52 -1.83 -5.12
N LEU A 179 7.69 -1.32 -5.46
CA LEU A 179 8.62 -0.67 -4.54
C LEU A 179 8.78 0.79 -4.92
N LEU A 180 8.54 1.69 -3.97
CA LEU A 180 8.74 3.12 -4.16
C LEU A 180 10.08 3.54 -3.55
N LEU A 181 11.01 3.93 -4.39
CA LEU A 181 12.27 4.56 -3.99
C LEU A 181 12.03 6.00 -3.52
N PRO A 182 12.95 6.61 -2.74
CA PRO A 182 12.86 8.02 -2.38
C PRO A 182 12.66 8.92 -3.60
N GLY A 183 11.68 9.83 -3.52
CA GLY A 183 11.31 10.74 -4.59
C GLY A 183 10.26 10.21 -5.57
N THR A 184 9.68 9.03 -5.33
CA THR A 184 8.63 8.46 -6.19
C THR A 184 7.28 8.43 -5.49
N SER A 185 6.22 8.31 -6.28
CA SER A 185 4.86 8.18 -5.75
C SER A 185 3.99 7.23 -6.57
N LEU A 186 2.97 6.67 -5.94
CA LEU A 186 1.92 5.87 -6.58
C LEU A 186 0.57 6.51 -6.29
N ALA A 187 -0.21 6.73 -7.33
CA ALA A 187 -1.46 7.47 -7.31
C ALA A 187 -2.63 6.67 -7.87
N LEU A 188 -3.80 6.80 -7.25
CA LEU A 188 -5.06 6.30 -7.79
C LEU A 188 -5.67 7.30 -8.77
N GLN A 189 -5.96 6.84 -9.98
CA GLN A 189 -6.65 7.60 -11.03
C GLN A 189 -7.67 6.73 -11.77
N GLN A 190 -8.48 7.36 -12.63
CA GLN A 190 -9.33 6.67 -13.61
C GLN A 190 -8.90 7.08 -15.02
N VAL A 191 -9.03 6.18 -15.99
CA VAL A 191 -8.59 6.46 -17.38
C VAL A 191 -9.55 7.44 -18.07
N VAL A 192 -10.83 7.30 -17.84
CA VAL A 192 -11.88 8.14 -18.44
C VAL A 192 -12.72 8.76 -17.32
N ALA A 193 -12.92 10.08 -17.39
CA ALA A 193 -13.79 10.77 -16.44
C ALA A 193 -15.24 10.30 -16.58
N ASP A 194 -15.93 10.17 -15.46
CA ASP A 194 -17.38 9.99 -15.47
C ASP A 194 -18.07 11.33 -15.74
N ALA A 195 -19.19 11.27 -16.45
CA ALA A 195 -20.01 12.46 -16.70
C ALA A 195 -20.60 13.04 -15.41
N THR A 196 -20.75 12.19 -14.38
CA THR A 196 -21.16 12.55 -13.02
C THR A 196 -20.22 11.92 -12.02
N ASN A 197 -19.93 12.64 -10.98
CA ASN A 197 -18.88 12.43 -9.99
C ASN A 197 -18.96 11.07 -9.27
N ALA A 198 -18.21 10.08 -9.72
CA ALA A 198 -17.91 8.92 -8.90
C ALA A 198 -16.94 9.31 -7.77
N THR A 199 -17.26 8.89 -6.56
CA THR A 199 -16.35 9.02 -5.43
C THR A 199 -15.91 7.65 -4.91
N ALA A 200 -14.70 7.58 -4.40
CA ALA A 200 -14.14 6.36 -3.85
C ALA A 200 -13.49 6.60 -2.49
N ILE A 201 -13.40 5.54 -1.71
CA ILE A 201 -12.55 5.43 -0.52
C ILE A 201 -11.50 4.39 -0.83
N ALA A 202 -10.24 4.73 -0.63
CA ALA A 202 -9.11 3.83 -0.86
C ALA A 202 -8.28 3.64 0.40
N THR A 203 -7.66 2.48 0.48
CA THR A 203 -6.72 2.08 1.55
C THR A 203 -5.44 1.56 0.91
N MET A 204 -4.30 1.93 1.46
CA MET A 204 -3.00 1.35 1.14
C MET A 204 -2.36 0.75 2.38
N VAL A 205 -1.72 -0.40 2.20
CA VAL A 205 -0.89 -1.08 3.19
C VAL A 205 0.50 -1.21 2.62
N TRP A 206 1.52 -0.89 3.40
CA TRP A 206 2.91 -0.96 2.96
C TRP A 206 3.86 -1.24 4.10
N GLU A 207 5.03 -1.72 3.73
CA GLU A 207 6.17 -1.91 4.60
C GLU A 207 7.27 -0.89 4.27
N GLU A 208 7.99 -0.43 5.29
CA GLU A 208 9.13 0.46 5.14
C GLU A 208 10.43 -0.27 5.46
N LEU A 209 11.28 -0.41 4.46
CA LEU A 209 12.56 -1.09 4.53
C LEU A 209 13.71 -0.07 4.50
N PRO A 210 14.80 -0.26 5.24
CA PRO A 210 16.00 0.55 5.09
C PRO A 210 16.54 0.48 3.65
N LEU A 211 17.06 1.61 3.14
CA LEU A 211 17.70 1.67 1.84
C LEU A 211 19.16 1.23 1.94
#